data_bee0d39e65b7f712012552deb0004838
#
_entry.id   bee0d39e65b7f712012552deb0004838
#
_cell.length_a   1.000
_cell.length_b   1.000
_cell.length_c   1.000
_cell.angle_alpha   90.00
_cell.angle_beta   90.00
_cell.angle_gamma   90.00
#
_symmetry.space_group_name_H-M   'P 1'
#
loop_
_entity.id
_entity.type
_entity.pdbx_description
1 polymer ?
#
loop_
_entity_poly.entity_id
_entity_poly.type
_entity_poly.pdbx_seq_one_letter_code
_entity_poly.pdbx_strand_id
1 'polypeptide(L)'
;MSNFSISAASNPIEKTLVLGGVKSGKSRFAEGLVQQRFDSLVEGADTPPTIAVIATAQALDDEMKKRIARHKDDRPAAWQTYEEPLYLAKQVRALADADVILIDCLTLWLTNLLMCDDDEMMRTEVDDFLSAVKDCSQPIIMVSNE
;
A
#
# COMPACT_ATOMS: atom_id res chain seq x y z
N MET A 1 -21.94 6.69 -5.02
CA MET A 1 -21.27 7.67 -4.15
C MET A 1 -20.22 6.97 -3.31
N SER A 2 -19.02 7.46 -3.32
CA SER A 2 -17.94 6.83 -2.58
C SER A 2 -18.04 7.15 -1.08
N ASN A 3 -17.76 6.15 -0.24
CA ASN A 3 -17.78 6.28 1.21
C ASN A 3 -16.35 6.24 1.77
N PHE A 4 -15.43 6.92 1.11
CA PHE A 4 -14.07 6.99 1.60
C PHE A 4 -13.63 8.43 1.76
N SER A 5 -12.72 8.64 2.70
CA SER A 5 -12.10 9.92 2.95
C SER A 5 -10.66 9.89 2.47
N ILE A 6 -10.16 11.03 2.02
CA ILE A 6 -8.80 11.19 1.59
C ILE A 6 -8.13 12.21 2.50
N SER A 7 -6.97 11.84 3.04
CA SER A 7 -6.12 12.76 3.78
C SER A 7 -4.79 12.84 3.06
N ALA A 8 -4.39 14.03 2.66
CA ALA A 8 -3.15 14.25 1.93
C ALA A 8 -2.38 15.42 2.52
N ALA A 9 -1.07 15.26 2.62
CA ALA A 9 -0.18 16.35 3.02
C ALA A 9 0.00 17.32 1.85
N SER A 10 0.13 18.60 2.15
CA SER A 10 0.30 19.65 1.14
C SER A 10 1.75 19.82 0.67
N ASN A 11 2.69 19.06 1.23
CA ASN A 11 4.12 19.13 0.89
C ASN A 11 4.45 18.17 -0.27
N PRO A 12 5.68 18.25 -0.85
CA PRO A 12 6.09 17.36 -1.93
C PRO A 12 6.09 15.86 -1.54
N ILE A 13 6.19 15.55 -0.24
CA ILE A 13 6.18 14.17 0.26
C ILE A 13 4.77 13.88 0.76
N GLU A 14 4.00 13.17 -0.05
CA GLU A 14 2.61 12.85 0.30
C GLU A 14 2.48 11.53 1.00
N LYS A 15 1.71 11.55 2.10
CA LYS A 15 1.25 10.35 2.76
C LYS A 15 -0.27 10.39 2.73
N THR A 16 -0.88 9.55 1.90
CA THR A 16 -2.32 9.56 1.64
C THR A 16 -2.97 8.31 2.19
N LEU A 17 -4.04 8.48 2.94
CA LEU A 17 -4.83 7.38 3.46
C LEU A 17 -6.20 7.41 2.77
N VAL A 18 -6.56 6.30 2.10
CA VAL A 18 -7.84 6.13 1.44
C VAL A 18 -8.70 5.20 2.29
N LEU A 19 -9.76 5.75 2.86
CA LEU A 19 -10.67 5.01 3.73
C LEU A 19 -11.99 4.75 3.03
N GLY A 20 -12.57 3.59 3.27
CA GLY A 20 -13.88 3.26 2.74
C GLY A 20 -14.35 1.91 3.21
N GLY A 21 -15.66 1.68 3.11
CA GLY A 21 -16.25 0.40 3.43
C GLY A 21 -15.92 -0.67 2.37
N VAL A 22 -16.32 -1.88 2.66
CA VAL A 22 -16.19 -2.99 1.71
C VAL A 22 -16.96 -2.63 0.44
N LYS A 23 -16.34 -2.90 -0.73
CA LYS A 23 -16.93 -2.63 -2.05
C LYS A 23 -17.20 -1.15 -2.34
N SER A 24 -16.50 -0.23 -1.66
CA SER A 24 -16.66 1.22 -1.92
C SER A 24 -15.87 1.70 -3.14
N GLY A 25 -15.01 0.85 -3.72
CA GLY A 25 -14.16 1.25 -4.83
C GLY A 25 -12.86 1.91 -4.39
N LYS A 26 -12.50 1.85 -3.11
CA LYS A 26 -11.32 2.52 -2.58
C LYS A 26 -10.01 2.02 -3.21
N SER A 27 -9.90 0.73 -3.52
CA SER A 27 -8.69 0.19 -4.14
C SER A 27 -8.49 0.78 -5.53
N ARG A 28 -9.53 0.88 -6.33
CA ARG A 28 -9.48 1.51 -7.65
C ARG A 28 -9.14 2.99 -7.54
N PHE A 29 -9.71 3.67 -6.55
CA PHE A 29 -9.42 5.07 -6.33
C PHE A 29 -7.94 5.26 -5.95
N ALA A 30 -7.43 4.42 -5.05
CA ALA A 30 -6.02 4.47 -4.65
C ALA A 30 -5.09 4.19 -5.83
N GLU A 31 -5.41 3.20 -6.65
CA GLU A 31 -4.63 2.90 -7.86
C GLU A 31 -4.66 4.06 -8.84
N GLY A 32 -5.79 4.78 -8.93
CA GLY A 32 -5.90 5.99 -9.74
C GLY A 32 -4.97 7.09 -9.25
N LEU A 33 -4.85 7.27 -7.94
CA LEU A 33 -3.92 8.24 -7.36
C LEU A 33 -2.47 7.87 -7.68
N VAL A 34 -2.14 6.59 -7.60
CA VAL A 34 -0.80 6.10 -7.95
C VAL A 34 -0.52 6.35 -9.43
N GLN A 35 -1.49 6.09 -10.30
CA GLN A 35 -1.34 6.32 -11.74
C GLN A 35 -1.12 7.80 -12.04
N GLN A 36 -1.82 8.70 -11.36
CA GLN A 36 -1.60 10.13 -11.52
C GLN A 36 -0.18 10.52 -11.14
N ARG A 37 0.35 9.94 -10.06
CA ARG A 37 1.73 10.17 -9.65
C ARG A 37 2.70 9.64 -10.68
N PHE A 38 2.45 8.44 -11.20
CA PHE A 38 3.28 7.83 -12.23
C PHE A 38 3.33 8.73 -13.47
N ASP A 39 2.17 9.19 -13.94
CA ASP A 39 2.07 10.04 -15.13
C ASP A 39 2.83 11.37 -14.94
N SER A 40 2.74 11.94 -13.74
CA SER A 40 3.45 13.16 -13.39
C SER A 40 4.97 12.96 -13.38
N LEU A 41 5.43 11.80 -12.90
CA LEU A 41 6.86 11.49 -12.80
C LEU A 41 7.46 11.12 -14.15
N VAL A 42 6.67 10.55 -15.06
CA VAL A 42 7.13 10.18 -16.39
C VAL A 42 7.55 11.41 -17.18
N GLU A 43 6.87 12.53 -17.00
CA GLU A 43 7.20 13.77 -17.69
C GLU A 43 8.59 14.26 -17.24
N GLY A 44 9.52 14.30 -18.19
CA GLY A 44 10.88 14.77 -17.93
C GLY A 44 11.82 13.77 -17.26
N ALA A 45 11.40 12.53 -17.06
CA ALA A 45 12.25 11.50 -16.49
C ALA A 45 13.02 10.77 -17.57
N ASP A 46 14.30 10.50 -17.32
CA ASP A 46 15.16 9.73 -18.23
C ASP A 46 14.86 8.23 -18.14
N THR A 47 14.38 7.78 -16.98
CA THR A 47 14.04 6.37 -16.73
C THR A 47 12.59 6.28 -16.25
N PRO A 48 11.88 5.16 -16.54
CA PRO A 48 10.51 5.00 -16.06
C PRO A 48 10.43 5.02 -14.54
N PRO A 49 9.41 5.67 -13.95
CA PRO A 49 9.21 5.65 -12.51
C PRO A 49 8.93 4.23 -12.01
N THR A 50 9.35 3.95 -10.79
CA THR A 50 9.16 2.67 -10.14
C THR A 50 7.98 2.74 -9.17
N ILE A 51 6.98 1.90 -9.38
CA ILE A 51 5.82 1.80 -8.49
C ILE A 51 5.90 0.46 -7.75
N ALA A 52 5.85 0.51 -6.44
CA ALA A 52 5.84 -0.68 -5.60
C ALA A 52 4.48 -0.80 -4.92
N VAL A 53 3.85 -1.97 -5.06
CA VAL A 53 2.61 -2.29 -4.37
C VAL A 53 2.91 -3.32 -3.30
N ILE A 54 2.57 -3.02 -2.05
CA ILE A 54 2.69 -3.98 -0.97
C ILE A 54 1.30 -4.55 -0.72
N ALA A 55 1.14 -5.85 -0.99
CA ALA A 55 -0.10 -6.58 -0.76
C ALA A 55 0.02 -7.32 0.56
N THR A 56 -0.91 -7.06 1.48
CA THR A 56 -0.89 -7.66 2.81
C THR A 56 -1.72 -8.93 2.91
N ALA A 57 -2.43 -9.30 1.84
CA ALA A 57 -3.20 -10.53 1.80
C ALA A 57 -2.29 -11.76 1.83
N GLN A 58 -2.72 -12.78 2.57
CA GLN A 58 -2.03 -14.06 2.59
C GLN A 58 -2.74 -15.04 1.68
N ALA A 59 -1.95 -15.78 0.87
CA ALA A 59 -2.48 -16.81 -0.03
C ALA A 59 -2.69 -18.11 0.75
N LEU A 60 -3.71 -18.13 1.62
CA LEU A 60 -3.95 -19.26 2.52
C LEU A 60 -4.72 -20.41 1.85
N ASP A 61 -5.44 -20.14 0.76
CA ASP A 61 -6.17 -21.14 0.00
C ASP A 61 -6.15 -20.82 -1.49
N ASP A 62 -6.66 -21.74 -2.32
CA ASP A 62 -6.63 -21.58 -3.76
C ASP A 62 -7.49 -20.41 -4.26
N GLU A 63 -8.61 -20.16 -3.60
CA GLU A 63 -9.46 -19.01 -3.95
C GLU A 63 -8.73 -17.69 -3.70
N MET A 64 -8.06 -17.57 -2.57
CA MET A 64 -7.28 -16.38 -2.23
C MET A 64 -6.10 -16.20 -3.18
N LYS A 65 -5.42 -17.30 -3.56
CA LYS A 65 -4.34 -17.26 -4.55
C LYS A 65 -4.82 -16.71 -5.88
N LYS A 66 -5.99 -17.16 -6.33
CA LYS A 66 -6.59 -16.67 -7.59
C LYS A 66 -6.94 -15.19 -7.51
N ARG A 67 -7.46 -14.75 -6.36
CA ARG A 67 -7.82 -13.36 -6.14
C ARG A 67 -6.57 -12.46 -6.15
N ILE A 68 -5.52 -12.87 -5.47
CA ILE A 68 -4.25 -12.13 -5.45
C ILE A 68 -3.65 -12.05 -6.86
N ALA A 69 -3.63 -13.17 -7.58
CA ALA A 69 -3.11 -13.21 -8.94
C ALA A 69 -3.90 -12.28 -9.87
N ARG A 70 -5.23 -12.27 -9.74
CA ARG A 70 -6.09 -11.39 -10.55
C ARG A 70 -5.80 -9.93 -10.27
N HIS A 71 -5.66 -9.53 -9.01
CA HIS A 71 -5.31 -8.16 -8.64
C HIS A 71 -3.96 -7.76 -9.21
N LYS A 72 -3.00 -8.66 -9.17
CA LYS A 72 -1.67 -8.43 -9.73
C LYS A 72 -1.72 -8.26 -11.24
N ASP A 73 -2.49 -9.12 -11.93
CA ASP A 73 -2.63 -9.09 -13.38
C ASP A 73 -3.37 -7.84 -13.86
N ASP A 74 -4.31 -7.34 -13.07
CA ASP A 74 -5.10 -6.16 -13.41
C ASP A 74 -4.31 -4.84 -13.28
N ARG A 75 -3.13 -4.89 -12.64
CA ARG A 75 -2.28 -3.72 -12.50
C ARG A 75 -1.33 -3.58 -13.69
N PRO A 76 -0.90 -2.35 -14.00
CA PRO A 76 0.09 -2.16 -15.07
C PRO A 76 1.34 -3.00 -14.85
N ALA A 77 1.93 -3.51 -15.92
CA ALA A 77 3.11 -4.36 -15.84
C ALA A 77 4.32 -3.66 -15.23
N ALA A 78 4.36 -2.33 -15.28
CA ALA A 78 5.44 -1.55 -14.68
C ALA A 78 5.38 -1.51 -13.15
N TRP A 79 4.24 -1.88 -12.56
CA TRP A 79 4.07 -1.90 -11.11
C TRP A 79 4.52 -3.24 -10.57
N GLN A 80 5.40 -3.21 -9.58
CA GLN A 80 5.88 -4.43 -8.93
C GLN A 80 5.10 -4.67 -7.64
N THR A 81 4.64 -5.91 -7.46
CA THR A 81 3.86 -6.31 -6.28
C THR A 81 4.74 -7.12 -5.34
N TYR A 82 4.72 -6.73 -4.08
CA TYR A 82 5.43 -7.41 -2.99
C TYR A 82 4.40 -7.91 -1.99
N GLU A 83 4.42 -9.19 -1.71
CA GLU A 83 3.53 -9.78 -0.71
C GLU A 83 4.20 -9.71 0.66
N GLU A 84 3.60 -8.94 1.58
CA GLU A 84 4.11 -8.84 2.94
C GLU A 84 2.94 -8.74 3.92
N PRO A 85 2.60 -9.84 4.58
CA PRO A 85 1.45 -9.85 5.48
C PRO A 85 1.71 -9.24 6.85
N LEU A 86 2.95 -9.16 7.32
CA LEU A 86 3.25 -8.83 8.72
C LEU A 86 4.24 -7.66 8.88
N TYR A 87 5.35 -7.68 8.16
CA TYR A 87 6.48 -6.79 8.43
C TYR A 87 6.51 -5.60 7.49
N LEU A 88 5.46 -4.76 7.57
CA LEU A 88 5.32 -3.60 6.69
C LEU A 88 6.46 -2.60 6.82
N ALA A 89 6.91 -2.32 8.04
CA ALA A 89 7.99 -1.37 8.26
C ALA A 89 9.26 -1.79 7.51
N LYS A 90 9.62 -3.06 7.65
CA LYS A 90 10.78 -3.62 6.95
C LYS A 90 10.61 -3.52 5.44
N GLN A 91 9.43 -3.83 4.93
CA GLN A 91 9.16 -3.79 3.49
C GLN A 91 9.21 -2.35 2.96
N VAL A 92 8.64 -1.40 3.68
CA VAL A 92 8.70 0.02 3.28
C VAL A 92 10.15 0.50 3.19
N ARG A 93 10.95 0.15 4.18
CA ARG A 93 12.38 0.53 4.18
C ARG A 93 13.15 -0.14 3.06
N ALA A 94 12.81 -1.39 2.74
CA ALA A 94 13.45 -2.11 1.64
C ALA A 94 13.11 -1.50 0.28
N LEU A 95 12.03 -0.74 0.19
CA LEU A 95 11.58 -0.11 -1.05
C LEU A 95 11.97 1.38 -1.12
N ALA A 96 13.05 1.76 -0.48
CA ALA A 96 13.51 3.15 -0.45
C ALA A 96 13.79 3.72 -1.86
N ASP A 97 14.09 2.87 -2.83
CA ASP A 97 14.37 3.27 -4.21
C ASP A 97 13.10 3.38 -5.08
N ALA A 98 11.95 2.96 -4.57
CA ALA A 98 10.71 3.11 -5.31
C ALA A 98 10.27 4.58 -5.33
N ASP A 99 9.68 5.00 -6.44
CA ASP A 99 9.19 6.38 -6.57
C ASP A 99 7.85 6.59 -5.89
N VAL A 100 7.00 5.56 -5.86
CA VAL A 100 5.70 5.59 -5.17
C VAL A 100 5.44 4.23 -4.55
N ILE A 101 4.87 4.22 -3.36
CA ILE A 101 4.47 2.99 -2.66
C ILE A 101 2.96 3.00 -2.45
N LEU A 102 2.31 1.90 -2.82
CA LEU A 102 0.89 1.65 -2.52
C LEU A 102 0.80 0.48 -1.54
N ILE A 103 0.09 0.65 -0.45
CA ILE A 103 -0.15 -0.43 0.54
C ILE A 103 -1.63 -0.82 0.49
N ASP A 104 -1.91 -2.06 0.19
CA ASP A 104 -3.25 -2.61 0.07
C ASP A 104 -3.35 -3.93 0.84
N CYS A 105 -3.90 -3.96 2.05
CA CYS A 105 -4.49 -2.85 2.80
C CYS A 105 -4.05 -2.92 4.27
N LEU A 106 -4.19 -1.82 5.00
CA LEU A 106 -3.78 -1.74 6.41
C LEU A 106 -4.68 -2.58 7.32
N THR A 107 -5.98 -2.64 7.03
CA THR A 107 -6.92 -3.41 7.85
C THR A 107 -6.56 -4.89 7.88
N LEU A 108 -6.24 -5.45 6.72
CA LEU A 108 -5.85 -6.86 6.65
C LEU A 108 -4.51 -7.09 7.35
N TRP A 109 -3.57 -6.16 7.23
CA TRP A 109 -2.31 -6.22 7.95
C TRP A 109 -2.52 -6.29 9.46
N LEU A 110 -3.38 -5.40 10.00
CA LEU A 110 -3.68 -5.42 11.44
C LEU A 110 -4.35 -6.73 11.84
N THR A 111 -5.23 -7.27 11.00
CA THR A 111 -5.85 -8.58 11.24
C THR A 111 -4.79 -9.67 11.29
N ASN A 112 -3.83 -9.65 10.37
CA ASN A 112 -2.74 -10.63 10.35
C ASN A 112 -1.91 -10.56 11.65
N LEU A 113 -1.62 -9.35 12.13
CA LEU A 113 -0.89 -9.18 13.39
C LEU A 113 -1.68 -9.69 14.57
N LEU A 114 -2.99 -9.42 14.62
CA LEU A 114 -3.86 -9.92 15.69
C LEU A 114 -3.87 -11.45 15.74
N MET A 115 -3.83 -12.10 14.59
CA MET A 115 -3.84 -13.56 14.51
C MET A 115 -2.54 -14.19 15.00
N CYS A 116 -1.47 -13.42 15.14
CA CYS A 116 -0.22 -13.92 15.72
C CYS A 116 -0.31 -14.08 17.24
N ASP A 117 -1.34 -13.53 17.87
CA ASP A 117 -1.57 -13.62 19.31
C ASP A 117 -0.35 -13.18 20.14
N ASP A 118 0.27 -12.10 19.73
CA ASP A 118 1.45 -11.53 20.36
C ASP A 118 1.31 -10.01 20.42
N ASP A 119 0.82 -9.51 21.54
CA ASP A 119 0.53 -8.07 21.73
C ASP A 119 1.79 -7.22 21.65
N GLU A 120 2.90 -7.72 22.13
CA GLU A 120 4.17 -6.99 22.07
C GLU A 120 4.66 -6.86 20.65
N MET A 121 4.60 -7.95 19.87
CA MET A 121 4.95 -7.92 18.45
C MET A 121 4.06 -6.94 17.69
N MET A 122 2.74 -7.00 17.93
CA MET A 122 1.79 -6.11 17.27
C MET A 122 2.13 -4.64 17.54
N ARG A 123 2.36 -4.29 18.81
CA ARG A 123 2.70 -2.93 19.20
C ARG A 123 3.99 -2.47 18.56
N THR A 124 5.01 -3.32 18.57
CA THR A 124 6.31 -3.03 17.98
C THR A 124 6.19 -2.81 16.48
N GLU A 125 5.46 -3.68 15.78
CA GLU A 125 5.30 -3.56 14.34
C GLU A 125 4.50 -2.33 13.94
N VAL A 126 3.46 -1.97 14.68
CA VAL A 126 2.67 -0.77 14.42
C VAL A 126 3.53 0.49 14.62
N ASP A 127 4.24 0.56 15.75
CA ASP A 127 5.10 1.72 16.04
C ASP A 127 6.21 1.86 15.00
N ASP A 128 6.82 0.75 14.60
CA ASP A 128 7.89 0.75 13.62
C ASP A 128 7.38 1.16 12.24
N PHE A 129 6.18 0.71 11.88
CA PHE A 129 5.54 1.12 10.63
C PHE A 129 5.30 2.62 10.59
N LEU A 130 4.78 3.19 11.67
CA LEU A 130 4.54 4.64 11.75
C LEU A 130 5.84 5.41 11.58
N SER A 131 6.94 4.94 12.19
CA SER A 131 8.25 5.53 12.02
C SER A 131 8.75 5.41 10.58
N ALA A 132 8.58 4.24 9.96
CA ALA A 132 9.00 4.02 8.59
C ALA A 132 8.27 4.94 7.61
N VAL A 133 6.96 5.12 7.79
CA VAL A 133 6.17 6.02 6.96
C VAL A 133 6.60 7.48 7.15
N LYS A 134 6.82 7.87 8.41
CA LYS A 134 7.25 9.22 8.74
C LYS A 134 8.59 9.56 8.10
N ASP A 135 9.53 8.62 8.13
CA ASP A 135 10.90 8.83 7.66
C ASP A 135 11.04 8.58 6.15
N CYS A 136 10.04 8.01 5.52
CA CYS A 136 10.04 7.71 4.11
C CYS A 136 9.99 8.99 3.27
N SER A 137 10.83 9.08 2.24
CA SER A 137 10.91 10.27 1.41
C SER A 137 10.01 10.23 0.17
N GLN A 138 9.45 9.07 -0.18
CA GLN A 138 8.58 8.95 -1.33
C GLN A 138 7.11 9.02 -0.94
N PRO A 139 6.22 9.35 -1.90
CA PRO A 139 4.78 9.28 -1.67
C PRO A 139 4.33 7.87 -1.30
N ILE A 140 3.50 7.76 -0.28
CA ILE A 140 2.88 6.50 0.13
C ILE A 140 1.37 6.68 0.09
N ILE A 141 0.69 5.77 -0.58
CA ILE A 141 -0.76 5.72 -0.64
C ILE A 141 -1.20 4.44 0.06
N MET A 142 -2.06 4.58 1.06
CA MET A 142 -2.48 3.47 1.91
C MET A 142 -3.98 3.29 1.84
N VAL A 143 -4.43 2.05 1.71
CA VAL A 143 -5.85 1.69 1.68
C VAL A 143 -6.22 1.05 3.01
N SER A 144 -7.35 1.45 3.58
CA SER A 144 -7.86 0.86 4.81
C SER A 144 -9.38 0.81 4.79
N ASN A 145 -9.95 -0.23 5.39
CA ASN A 145 -11.39 -0.35 5.58
C ASN A 145 -11.82 0.47 6.80
N GLU A 146 -13.02 1.01 6.70
CA GLU A 146 -13.64 1.64 7.87
C GLU A 146 -14.06 0.62 8.90
#